data_05db212d5337a95c097f14a8d6f4997f
#
_entry.id   05db212d5337a95c097f14a8d6f4997f
#
_cell.length_a   1.000
_cell.length_b   1.000
_cell.length_c   1.000
_cell.angle_alpha   90.00
_cell.angle_beta   90.00
_cell.angle_gamma   90.00
#
_symmetry.space_group_name_H-M   'P 1'
#
loop_
_entity.id
_entity.type
_entity.pdbx_description
1 polymer ?
#
loop_
_entity_poly.entity_id
_entity_poly.type
_entity_poly.pdbx_seq_one_letter_code
_entity_poly.pdbx_strand_id
1 'polypeptide(L)'
;METNLHRSLKERHGPTAGGRCEVSVDGFRIDAVAADGTLVEIQSGGLGALRPKLRSLLPRHRIRVVKPIALSRVVVRRASADGPDLSRRRSPRRGSLIEAFEDLVGLAPLLPDPNLSVEILGVAIEEVRVPRRRRPGFSVVDRRLLDVREAVIIDSVDDLWALLPVDFPRFEPFSTADLARDLGTA
;
A
#
# COMPACT_ATOMS: atom_id res chain seq x y z
N MET A 1 3.45 -13.85 -7.32
CA MET A 1 3.71 -14.62 -6.07
C MET A 1 3.33 -13.72 -4.90
N GLU A 2 2.53 -14.23 -3.98
CA GLU A 2 2.14 -13.52 -2.76
C GLU A 2 3.35 -13.38 -1.82
N THR A 3 3.56 -12.18 -1.28
CA THR A 3 4.64 -11.94 -0.29
C THR A 3 4.13 -12.12 1.14
N ASN A 4 5.05 -12.33 2.09
CA ASN A 4 4.69 -12.36 3.52
C ASN A 4 4.05 -11.04 3.99
N LEU A 5 4.46 -9.89 3.44
CA LEU A 5 3.81 -8.58 3.70
C LEU A 5 2.31 -8.64 3.36
N HIS A 6 1.98 -9.11 2.16
CA HIS A 6 0.59 -9.19 1.71
C HIS A 6 -0.23 -10.12 2.62
N ARG A 7 0.33 -11.29 2.97
CA ARG A 7 -0.31 -12.24 3.89
C ARG A 7 -0.55 -11.63 5.27
N SER A 8 0.46 -10.97 5.85
CA SER A 8 0.32 -10.32 7.18
C SER A 8 -0.74 -9.22 7.18
N LEU A 9 -0.86 -8.48 6.08
CA LEU A 9 -1.90 -7.45 5.95
C LEU A 9 -3.29 -8.07 5.78
N LYS A 10 -3.44 -9.20 5.06
CA LYS A 10 -4.70 -9.94 5.00
C LYS A 10 -5.15 -10.41 6.38
N GLU A 11 -4.24 -11.00 7.14
CA GLU A 11 -4.52 -11.45 8.51
C GLU A 11 -4.92 -10.28 9.42
N ARG A 12 -4.24 -9.15 9.31
CA ARG A 12 -4.53 -7.94 10.09
C ARG A 12 -5.94 -7.41 9.83
N HIS A 13 -6.38 -7.35 8.57
CA HIS A 13 -7.68 -6.78 8.17
C HIS A 13 -8.81 -7.81 8.13
N GLY A 14 -8.50 -9.09 8.17
CA GLY A 14 -9.44 -10.20 8.22
C GLY A 14 -9.51 -10.82 9.63
N PRO A 15 -8.90 -12.01 9.85
CA PRO A 15 -9.06 -12.79 11.10
C PRO A 15 -8.70 -12.02 12.37
N THR A 16 -7.61 -11.26 12.38
CA THR A 16 -7.19 -10.47 13.55
C THR A 16 -8.21 -9.39 13.92
N ALA A 17 -8.96 -8.88 12.94
CA ALA A 17 -10.03 -7.92 13.12
C ALA A 17 -11.42 -8.58 13.22
N GLY A 18 -11.50 -9.89 13.51
CA GLY A 18 -12.76 -10.65 13.63
C GLY A 18 -13.45 -11.00 12.32
N GLY A 19 -12.75 -10.82 11.19
CA GLY A 19 -13.23 -11.14 9.85
C GLY A 19 -12.67 -12.45 9.28
N ARG A 20 -12.57 -12.53 7.94
CA ARG A 20 -12.12 -13.72 7.19
C ARG A 20 -11.18 -13.34 6.07
N CYS A 21 -10.31 -14.26 5.64
CA CYS A 21 -9.45 -14.11 4.46
C CYS A 21 -9.93 -14.95 3.27
N GLU A 22 -9.56 -14.50 2.08
CA GLU A 22 -9.68 -15.25 0.82
C GLU A 22 -11.11 -15.72 0.51
N VAL A 23 -12.07 -14.82 0.64
CA VAL A 23 -13.49 -15.07 0.44
C VAL A 23 -13.86 -14.83 -1.03
N SER A 24 -14.68 -15.71 -1.61
CA SER A 24 -15.28 -15.45 -2.94
C SER A 24 -16.54 -14.62 -2.78
N VAL A 25 -16.62 -13.47 -3.47
CA VAL A 25 -17.78 -12.58 -3.51
C VAL A 25 -18.04 -12.21 -4.97
N ASP A 26 -19.26 -12.45 -5.44
CA ASP A 26 -19.70 -12.13 -6.82
C ASP A 26 -18.73 -12.58 -7.93
N GLY A 27 -18.11 -13.75 -7.74
CA GLY A 27 -17.15 -14.33 -8.68
C GLY A 27 -15.73 -13.78 -8.55
N PHE A 28 -15.48 -12.85 -7.63
CA PHE A 28 -14.14 -12.33 -7.33
C PHE A 28 -13.58 -12.93 -6.04
N ARG A 29 -12.28 -13.24 -6.05
CA ARG A 29 -11.55 -13.58 -4.83
C ARG A 29 -11.16 -12.28 -4.13
N ILE A 30 -11.58 -12.12 -2.88
CA ILE A 30 -11.33 -10.97 -2.01
C ILE A 30 -10.25 -11.35 -1.01
N ASP A 31 -9.28 -10.47 -0.79
CA ASP A 31 -8.16 -10.72 0.10
C ASP A 31 -8.59 -10.93 1.55
N ALA A 32 -9.48 -10.07 2.05
CA ALA A 32 -10.10 -10.22 3.37
C ALA A 32 -11.51 -9.60 3.41
N VAL A 33 -12.30 -10.03 4.38
CA VAL A 33 -13.59 -9.42 4.72
C VAL A 33 -13.54 -9.08 6.20
N ALA A 34 -13.72 -7.80 6.54
CA ALA A 34 -13.74 -7.32 7.91
C ALA A 34 -15.00 -7.79 8.66
N ALA A 35 -15.02 -7.67 9.99
CA ALA A 35 -16.15 -8.10 10.83
C ALA A 35 -17.48 -7.40 10.48
N ASP A 36 -17.41 -6.15 10.00
CA ASP A 36 -18.56 -5.35 9.57
C ASP A 36 -19.04 -5.67 8.13
N GLY A 37 -18.41 -6.65 7.46
CA GLY A 37 -18.72 -7.07 6.10
C GLY A 37 -18.01 -6.24 5.01
N THR A 38 -17.18 -5.25 5.35
CA THR A 38 -16.40 -4.50 4.38
C THR A 38 -15.40 -5.42 3.66
N LEU A 39 -15.42 -5.41 2.34
CA LEU A 39 -14.46 -6.14 1.52
C LEU A 39 -13.11 -5.41 1.55
N VAL A 40 -12.02 -6.14 1.74
CA VAL A 40 -10.67 -5.57 1.85
C VAL A 40 -9.79 -6.14 0.74
N GLU A 41 -9.18 -5.24 -0.03
CA GLU A 41 -8.22 -5.55 -1.08
C GLU A 41 -6.85 -4.95 -0.74
N ILE A 42 -5.80 -5.77 -0.75
CA ILE A 42 -4.45 -5.32 -0.42
C ILE A 42 -3.62 -5.21 -1.69
N GLN A 43 -3.21 -4.00 -2.03
CA GLN A 43 -2.51 -3.74 -3.28
C GLN A 43 -1.15 -3.08 -3.06
N SER A 44 -0.08 -3.85 -3.22
CA SER A 44 1.30 -3.33 -3.16
C SER A 44 1.77 -2.70 -4.47
N GLY A 45 1.12 -3.03 -5.59
CA GLY A 45 1.38 -2.45 -6.91
C GLY A 45 0.48 -1.26 -7.21
N GLY A 46 0.43 -0.82 -8.48
CA GLY A 46 -0.43 0.27 -8.93
C GLY A 46 -1.91 -0.04 -8.73
N LEU A 47 -2.67 0.91 -8.19
CA LEU A 47 -4.08 0.73 -7.85
C LEU A 47 -5.00 0.64 -9.08
N GLY A 48 -4.57 1.17 -10.22
CA GLY A 48 -5.36 1.14 -11.47
C GLY A 48 -5.77 -0.26 -11.93
N ALA A 49 -5.01 -1.29 -11.58
CA ALA A 49 -5.32 -2.68 -11.90
C ALA A 49 -6.62 -3.18 -11.21
N LEU A 50 -7.00 -2.58 -10.09
CA LEU A 50 -8.22 -2.94 -9.35
C LEU A 50 -9.51 -2.38 -9.96
N ARG A 51 -9.43 -1.37 -10.84
CA ARG A 51 -10.62 -0.68 -11.38
C ARG A 51 -11.73 -1.57 -11.91
N PRO A 52 -11.47 -2.61 -12.73
CA PRO A 52 -12.54 -3.48 -13.23
C PRO A 52 -13.26 -4.22 -12.10
N LYS A 53 -12.50 -4.75 -11.14
CA LYS A 53 -13.03 -5.44 -9.96
C LYS A 53 -13.87 -4.49 -9.08
N LEU A 54 -13.34 -3.30 -8.77
CA LEU A 54 -14.00 -2.29 -7.97
C LEU A 54 -15.31 -1.84 -8.62
N ARG A 55 -15.32 -1.52 -9.93
CA ARG A 55 -16.55 -1.14 -10.65
C ARG A 55 -17.65 -2.19 -10.57
N SER A 56 -17.31 -3.47 -10.54
CA SER A 56 -18.26 -4.56 -10.44
C SER A 56 -18.84 -4.70 -9.03
N LEU A 57 -18.04 -4.45 -8.00
CA LEU A 57 -18.40 -4.73 -6.60
C LEU A 57 -18.99 -3.52 -5.86
N LEU A 58 -18.54 -2.29 -6.15
CA LEU A 58 -18.96 -1.05 -5.45
C LEU A 58 -20.48 -0.81 -5.44
N PRO A 59 -21.25 -1.18 -6.49
CA PRO A 59 -22.71 -0.98 -6.44
C PRO A 59 -23.42 -1.75 -5.32
N ARG A 60 -22.79 -2.78 -4.74
CA ARG A 60 -23.40 -3.66 -3.75
C ARG A 60 -22.61 -3.86 -2.47
N HIS A 61 -21.35 -3.45 -2.46
CA HIS A 61 -20.43 -3.73 -1.35
C HIS A 61 -19.61 -2.51 -0.97
N ARG A 62 -19.39 -2.34 0.33
CA ARG A 62 -18.36 -1.43 0.83
C ARG A 62 -16.99 -2.09 0.65
N ILE A 63 -16.04 -1.33 0.10
CA ILE A 63 -14.70 -1.83 -0.21
C ILE A 63 -13.65 -0.90 0.39
N ARG A 64 -12.67 -1.49 1.05
CA ARG A 64 -11.46 -0.81 1.49
C ARG A 64 -10.28 -1.34 0.71
N VAL A 65 -9.60 -0.45 -0.01
CA VAL A 65 -8.32 -0.75 -0.66
C VAL A 65 -7.20 -0.37 0.29
N VAL A 66 -6.36 -1.33 0.67
CA VAL A 66 -5.21 -1.11 1.56
C VAL A 66 -3.94 -0.99 0.72
N LYS A 67 -3.30 0.18 0.80
CA LYS A 67 -2.06 0.49 0.09
C LYS A 67 -0.89 0.63 1.06
N PRO A 68 0.01 -0.36 1.18
CA PRO A 68 1.21 -0.22 1.99
C PRO A 68 2.27 0.63 1.28
N ILE A 69 2.80 1.63 1.98
CA ILE A 69 3.93 2.47 1.58
C ILE A 69 5.11 2.18 2.51
N ALA A 70 6.25 1.78 1.95
CA ALA A 70 7.43 1.41 2.73
C ALA A 70 8.19 2.64 3.23
N LEU A 71 7.87 3.14 4.42
CA LEU A 71 8.56 4.29 5.05
C LEU A 71 10.00 3.96 5.42
N SER A 72 10.26 2.73 5.81
CA SER A 72 11.62 2.26 6.08
C SER A 72 11.81 0.82 5.61
N ARG A 73 13.04 0.50 5.24
CA ARG A 73 13.36 -0.82 4.66
C ARG A 73 14.65 -1.37 5.24
N VAL A 74 14.60 -2.63 5.66
CA VAL A 74 15.77 -3.47 5.89
C VAL A 74 15.96 -4.36 4.67
N VAL A 75 17.16 -4.34 4.07
CA VAL A 75 17.50 -5.20 2.92
C VAL A 75 18.29 -6.39 3.42
N VAL A 76 17.77 -7.57 3.15
CA VAL A 76 18.45 -8.85 3.36
C VAL A 76 18.89 -9.40 2.00
N ARG A 77 20.16 -9.67 1.84
CA ARG A 77 20.69 -10.32 0.64
C ARG A 77 20.90 -11.80 0.92
N ARG A 78 20.40 -12.66 0.04
CA ARG A 78 20.58 -14.10 0.07
C ARG A 78 21.34 -14.58 -1.15
N ALA A 79 21.98 -15.74 -1.05
CA ALA A 79 22.63 -16.39 -2.19
C ALA A 79 21.59 -16.89 -3.21
N SER A 80 20.47 -17.44 -2.72
CA SER A 80 19.31 -17.92 -3.49
C SER A 80 18.03 -17.69 -2.68
N ALA A 81 16.87 -18.04 -3.25
CA ALA A 81 15.56 -17.85 -2.56
C ALA A 81 15.53 -18.54 -1.19
N ASP A 82 16.02 -19.77 -1.12
CA ASP A 82 16.05 -20.59 0.10
C ASP A 82 17.47 -20.67 0.73
N GLY A 83 18.39 -19.85 0.23
CA GLY A 83 19.78 -19.84 0.69
C GLY A 83 19.98 -19.01 1.97
N PRO A 84 21.21 -19.08 2.55
CA PRO A 84 21.54 -18.33 3.74
C PRO A 84 21.55 -16.82 3.50
N ASP A 85 21.29 -16.07 4.56
CA ASP A 85 21.43 -14.62 4.57
C ASP A 85 22.94 -14.25 4.47
N LEU A 86 23.30 -13.50 3.44
CA LEU A 86 24.68 -13.02 3.22
C LEU A 86 24.94 -11.68 3.89
N SER A 87 23.93 -10.82 3.95
CA SER A 87 24.01 -9.54 4.62
C SER A 87 22.61 -9.01 4.98
N ARG A 88 22.56 -8.19 6.04
CA ARG A 88 21.37 -7.50 6.49
C ARG A 88 21.71 -6.05 6.83
N ARG A 89 21.08 -5.08 6.16
CA ARG A 89 21.37 -3.67 6.38
C ARG A 89 20.12 -2.80 6.21
N ARG A 90 20.08 -1.67 6.92
CA ARG A 90 19.04 -0.65 6.69
C ARG A 90 19.27 0.04 5.34
N SER A 91 18.21 0.27 4.59
CA SER A 91 18.25 1.13 3.40
C SER A 91 18.36 2.60 3.83
N PRO A 92 19.19 3.41 3.17
CA PRO A 92 19.18 4.86 3.40
C PRO A 92 17.91 5.52 2.86
N ARG A 93 17.26 4.93 1.86
CA ARG A 93 16.02 5.46 1.28
C ARG A 93 14.90 5.39 2.31
N ARG A 94 14.25 6.54 2.53
CA ARG A 94 13.02 6.68 3.29
C ARG A 94 11.87 6.89 2.32
N GLY A 95 10.70 6.32 2.60
CA GLY A 95 9.47 6.60 1.91
C GLY A 95 8.64 7.63 2.67
N SER A 96 7.64 8.17 2.01
CA SER A 96 6.65 9.06 2.59
C SER A 96 5.26 8.65 2.11
N LEU A 97 4.21 8.89 2.91
CA LEU A 97 2.83 8.58 2.51
C LEU A 97 2.40 9.33 1.24
N ILE A 98 3.04 10.45 0.94
CA ILE A 98 2.77 11.20 -0.29
C ILE A 98 3.05 10.40 -1.56
N GLU A 99 3.92 9.38 -1.51
CA GLU A 99 4.15 8.46 -2.63
C GLU A 99 2.85 7.76 -3.09
N ALA A 100 1.83 7.71 -2.21
CA ALA A 100 0.53 7.14 -2.54
C ALA A 100 -0.23 7.92 -3.62
N PHE A 101 0.04 9.24 -3.81
CA PHE A 101 -0.62 10.02 -4.84
C PHE A 101 -0.42 9.46 -6.25
N GLU A 102 0.78 8.93 -6.55
CA GLU A 102 1.06 8.30 -7.85
C GLU A 102 0.11 7.12 -8.12
N ASP A 103 -0.20 6.36 -7.07
CA ASP A 103 -1.10 5.21 -7.16
C ASP A 103 -2.58 5.62 -7.15
N LEU A 104 -2.95 6.64 -6.34
CA LEU A 104 -4.32 7.16 -6.23
C LEU A 104 -4.85 7.70 -7.56
N VAL A 105 -3.99 8.27 -8.42
CA VAL A 105 -4.36 8.63 -9.80
C VAL A 105 -5.00 7.43 -10.52
N GLY A 106 -4.55 6.21 -10.24
CA GLY A 106 -5.12 4.98 -10.76
C GLY A 106 -6.58 4.75 -10.36
N LEU A 107 -7.05 5.31 -9.24
CA LEU A 107 -8.43 5.20 -8.74
C LEU A 107 -9.26 6.47 -8.96
N ALA A 108 -8.67 7.58 -9.43
CA ALA A 108 -9.37 8.86 -9.61
C ALA A 108 -10.73 8.74 -10.32
N PRO A 109 -10.93 7.88 -11.36
CA PRO A 109 -12.25 7.71 -11.98
C PRO A 109 -13.32 7.04 -11.11
N LEU A 110 -12.95 6.54 -9.92
CA LEU A 110 -13.85 5.89 -8.96
C LEU A 110 -14.00 6.72 -7.68
N LEU A 111 -13.30 7.83 -7.55
CA LEU A 111 -13.35 8.71 -6.39
C LEU A 111 -14.07 10.02 -6.72
N PRO A 112 -14.91 10.54 -5.79
CA PRO A 112 -15.35 9.89 -4.57
C PRO A 112 -16.49 8.89 -4.85
N ASP A 113 -16.48 7.74 -4.17
CA ASP A 113 -17.59 6.78 -4.14
C ASP A 113 -17.87 6.45 -2.66
N PRO A 114 -19.13 6.55 -2.18
CA PRO A 114 -19.45 6.35 -0.76
C PRO A 114 -19.17 4.93 -0.25
N ASN A 115 -19.03 3.97 -1.16
CA ASN A 115 -18.69 2.59 -0.85
C ASN A 115 -17.19 2.28 -0.99
N LEU A 116 -16.34 3.25 -1.39
CA LEU A 116 -14.91 3.06 -1.57
C LEU A 116 -14.12 3.88 -0.56
N SER A 117 -13.30 3.22 0.25
CA SER A 117 -12.25 3.86 1.04
C SER A 117 -10.87 3.37 0.63
N VAL A 118 -9.86 4.22 0.79
CA VAL A 118 -8.46 3.84 0.57
C VAL A 118 -7.68 4.06 1.86
N GLU A 119 -7.13 2.99 2.41
CA GLU A 119 -6.27 3.03 3.59
C GLU A 119 -4.81 3.00 3.15
N ILE A 120 -4.11 4.12 3.35
CA ILE A 120 -2.67 4.23 3.11
C ILE A 120 -1.95 3.85 4.39
N LEU A 121 -1.18 2.76 4.35
CA LEU A 121 -0.41 2.27 5.49
C LEU A 121 1.08 2.59 5.32
N GLY A 122 1.61 3.43 6.19
CA GLY A 122 3.05 3.62 6.33
C GLY A 122 3.67 2.45 7.10
N VAL A 123 4.49 1.63 6.43
CA VAL A 123 5.03 0.40 6.99
C VAL A 123 6.56 0.39 7.04
N ALA A 124 7.12 -0.30 8.05
CA ALA A 124 8.50 -0.75 8.05
C ALA A 124 8.53 -2.18 7.48
N ILE A 125 9.40 -2.43 6.52
CA ILE A 125 9.50 -3.75 5.88
C ILE A 125 10.92 -4.31 5.87
N GLU A 126 11.01 -5.64 5.80
CA GLU A 126 12.21 -6.35 5.38
C GLU A 126 12.03 -6.82 3.93
N GLU A 127 13.00 -6.52 3.07
CA GLU A 127 12.99 -6.90 1.67
C GLU A 127 14.13 -7.89 1.40
N VAL A 128 13.77 -9.12 1.04
CA VAL A 128 14.71 -10.20 0.73
C VAL A 128 15.06 -10.16 -0.75
N ARG A 129 16.36 -10.02 -1.05
CA ARG A 129 16.89 -9.93 -2.40
C ARG A 129 17.84 -11.07 -2.71
N VAL A 130 17.74 -11.59 -3.93
CA VAL A 130 18.68 -12.57 -4.49
C VAL A 130 19.39 -11.99 -5.73
N PRO A 131 20.62 -12.41 -6.03
CA PRO A 131 21.33 -11.96 -7.21
C PRO A 131 20.56 -12.25 -8.51
N ARG A 132 20.64 -11.32 -9.46
CA ARG A 132 20.12 -11.46 -10.81
C ARG A 132 21.10 -10.86 -11.83
N ARG A 133 21.30 -11.52 -12.96
CA ARG A 133 22.24 -11.05 -14.01
C ARG A 133 21.79 -9.75 -14.69
N ARG A 134 20.46 -9.51 -14.82
CA ARG A 134 19.91 -8.29 -15.45
C ARG A 134 19.76 -7.18 -14.40
N ARG A 135 19.87 -5.92 -14.85
CA ARG A 135 19.58 -4.76 -13.98
C ARG A 135 18.21 -4.91 -13.33
N PRO A 136 18.06 -4.51 -12.09
CA PRO A 136 18.99 -3.81 -11.17
C PRO A 136 20.04 -4.71 -10.47
N GLY A 137 20.35 -5.91 -10.96
CA GLY A 137 21.33 -6.83 -10.38
C GLY A 137 20.78 -7.71 -9.24
N PHE A 138 19.50 -7.59 -8.92
CA PHE A 138 18.80 -8.39 -7.93
C PHE A 138 17.33 -8.60 -8.30
N SER A 139 16.72 -9.63 -7.72
CA SER A 139 15.27 -9.84 -7.67
C SER A 139 14.81 -9.80 -6.23
N VAL A 140 13.66 -9.20 -5.98
CA VAL A 140 12.98 -9.27 -4.68
C VAL A 140 12.20 -10.57 -4.67
N VAL A 141 12.50 -11.44 -3.72
CA VAL A 141 11.85 -12.76 -3.56
C VAL A 141 10.80 -12.75 -2.46
N ASP A 142 10.93 -11.85 -1.48
CA ASP A 142 9.96 -11.69 -0.41
C ASP A 142 10.01 -10.26 0.17
N ARG A 143 8.88 -9.85 0.73
CA ARG A 143 8.75 -8.67 1.60
C ARG A 143 8.01 -9.11 2.86
N ARG A 144 8.52 -8.71 4.02
CA ARG A 144 7.95 -9.04 5.33
C ARG A 144 7.56 -7.75 6.05
N LEU A 145 6.38 -7.73 6.63
CA LEU A 145 5.97 -6.66 7.52
C LEU A 145 6.77 -6.72 8.81
N LEU A 146 7.44 -5.63 9.16
CA LEU A 146 8.10 -5.47 10.45
C LEU A 146 7.23 -4.68 11.42
N ASP A 147 6.58 -3.61 10.92
CA ASP A 147 5.76 -2.74 11.75
C ASP A 147 4.83 -1.90 10.87
N VAL A 148 3.68 -1.49 11.43
CA VAL A 148 2.80 -0.46 10.88
C VAL A 148 3.02 0.80 11.69
N ARG A 149 3.51 1.86 11.06
CA ARG A 149 3.92 3.12 11.69
C ARG A 149 2.80 4.14 11.77
N GLU A 150 2.06 4.26 10.69
CA GLU A 150 0.99 5.23 10.55
C GLU A 150 -0.04 4.73 9.55
N ALA A 151 -1.25 5.26 9.63
CA ALA A 151 -2.32 4.96 8.72
C ALA A 151 -3.14 6.22 8.44
N VAL A 152 -3.51 6.43 7.18
CA VAL A 152 -4.45 7.46 6.75
C VAL A 152 -5.56 6.77 5.95
N ILE A 153 -6.81 7.04 6.32
CA ILE A 153 -7.98 6.55 5.58
C ILE A 153 -8.50 7.72 4.74
N ILE A 154 -8.74 7.46 3.47
CA ILE A 154 -9.27 8.40 2.50
C ILE A 154 -10.66 7.91 2.12
N ASP A 155 -11.67 8.56 2.69
CA ASP A 155 -13.10 8.34 2.40
C ASP A 155 -13.68 9.50 1.58
N SER A 156 -12.98 10.64 1.57
CA SER A 156 -13.37 11.87 0.86
C SER A 156 -12.19 12.53 0.16
N VAL A 157 -12.47 13.53 -0.67
CA VAL A 157 -11.41 14.35 -1.30
C VAL A 157 -10.63 15.16 -0.26
N ASP A 158 -11.30 15.58 0.82
CA ASP A 158 -10.66 16.38 1.87
C ASP A 158 -9.62 15.56 2.66
N ASP A 159 -9.78 14.24 2.76
CA ASP A 159 -8.82 13.37 3.43
C ASP A 159 -7.48 13.30 2.70
N LEU A 160 -7.44 13.63 1.39
CA LEU A 160 -6.18 13.68 0.64
C LEU A 160 -5.20 14.70 1.23
N TRP A 161 -5.71 15.75 1.90
CA TRP A 161 -4.87 16.72 2.58
C TRP A 161 -4.07 16.14 3.75
N ALA A 162 -4.53 15.02 4.34
CA ALA A 162 -3.79 14.32 5.38
C ALA A 162 -2.48 13.68 4.89
N LEU A 163 -2.31 13.53 3.57
CA LEU A 163 -1.07 13.03 2.96
C LEU A 163 -0.01 14.13 2.77
N LEU A 164 -0.40 15.40 2.89
CA LEU A 164 0.51 16.54 2.74
C LEU A 164 1.12 16.93 4.09
N PRO A 165 2.26 17.66 4.09
CA PRO A 165 2.82 18.22 5.31
C PRO A 165 1.79 19.04 6.09
N VAL A 166 1.85 18.99 7.43
CA VAL A 166 0.86 19.63 8.31
C VAL A 166 0.75 21.14 8.06
N ASP A 167 1.87 21.79 7.76
CA ASP A 167 1.96 23.24 7.55
C ASP A 167 1.76 23.62 6.08
N PHE A 168 1.39 22.68 5.22
CA PHE A 168 1.19 22.95 3.80
C PHE A 168 -0.05 23.87 3.60
N PRO A 169 0.05 24.96 2.82
CA PRO A 169 -1.04 25.92 2.65
C PRO A 169 -2.18 25.29 1.82
N ARG A 170 -3.25 24.88 2.52
CA ARG A 170 -4.40 24.15 1.91
C ARG A 170 -5.33 25.04 1.10
N PHE A 171 -5.36 26.34 1.40
CA PHE A 171 -6.33 27.29 0.83
C PHE A 171 -5.69 28.32 -0.10
N GLU A 172 -4.40 28.23 -0.36
CA GLU A 172 -3.67 29.09 -1.27
C GLU A 172 -3.27 28.32 -2.54
N PRO A 173 -3.27 28.96 -3.70
CA PRO A 173 -2.74 28.34 -4.90
C PRO A 173 -1.27 27.97 -4.71
N PHE A 174 -0.91 26.76 -5.03
CA PHE A 174 0.46 26.26 -4.95
C PHE A 174 0.88 25.58 -6.25
N SER A 175 2.18 25.55 -6.49
CA SER A 175 2.79 24.82 -7.59
C SER A 175 3.39 23.48 -7.12
N THR A 176 3.68 22.61 -8.06
CA THR A 176 4.44 21.36 -7.77
C THR A 176 5.84 21.66 -7.20
N ALA A 177 6.43 22.84 -7.54
CA ALA A 177 7.71 23.26 -6.98
C ALA A 177 7.60 23.66 -5.50
N ASP A 178 6.49 24.29 -5.09
CA ASP A 178 6.23 24.60 -3.69
C ASP A 178 6.08 23.32 -2.88
N LEU A 179 5.30 22.38 -3.37
CA LEU A 179 5.14 21.07 -2.75
C LEU A 179 6.48 20.31 -2.64
N ALA A 180 7.29 20.30 -3.71
CA ALA A 180 8.59 19.64 -3.70
C ALA A 180 9.55 20.25 -2.68
N ARG A 181 9.51 21.57 -2.48
CA ARG A 181 10.31 22.29 -1.48
C ARG A 181 9.91 21.88 -0.06
N ASP A 182 8.60 21.87 0.23
CA ASP A 182 8.11 21.52 1.57
C ASP A 182 8.35 20.05 1.92
N LEU A 183 8.40 19.18 0.89
CA LEU A 183 8.75 17.77 1.05
C LEU A 183 10.28 17.53 1.14
N GLY A 184 11.11 18.55 0.96
CA GLY A 184 12.57 18.40 0.94
C GLY A 184 13.09 17.55 -0.22
N THR A 185 12.37 17.53 -1.36
CA THR A 185 12.70 16.74 -2.56
C THR A 185 13.19 17.61 -3.73
N ALA A 186 13.29 18.93 -3.52
CA ALA A 186 13.78 19.90 -4.50
C ALA A 186 15.31 19.94 -4.56
#